data_f93acbd562985e59978c6133c6743092
#
_entry.id   f93acbd562985e59978c6133c6743092
#
_cell.length_a   1.000
_cell.length_b   1.000
_cell.length_c   1.000
_cell.angle_alpha   90.00
_cell.angle_beta   90.00
_cell.angle_gamma   90.00
#
_symmetry.space_group_name_H-M   'P 1'
#
loop_
_entity.id
_entity.type
_entity.pdbx_description
1 polymer ?
#
loop_
_entity_poly.entity_id
_entity_poly.type
_entity_poly.pdbx_seq_one_letter_code
_entity_poly.pdbx_strand_id
1 'polypeptide(L)'
;KALTAFLGILLVLLMSGTVDRGEEARVAGGAPFDPQRSMRAEFYAFVLFSLTGLMLCAQADSLIWLFLALELTSLPTYVMVTLSTRGSASQEAGVKYFFLGAMGAAVFLFGFALLYGGTGSAHFPEIRAALADQSAHGGINGIAMAGMILALLGVSFKIAAVPMHFYTPDVYEGAAAPVSAFLAFVPKAAGFVAIILLVSTMGWHYGAGGSLPDVVRVVLWVVAALTMTFGNVLALLQRSVKRLLAYSSIAHSGYMLVGIVAGPGDGSFTRNGLAAVLFYLFSYGVMNLGAFAVVASLERQRAGEPEEAAAIDDLRGLCKTRPLLGWVMVVCALSLLGLPPLLGFFAKVPLFTSAIGAGEIALVLVLGINSAIAAFYYLKLVSASLLAEPDEHAEPAQLTPFVTRRWAGVASAAGVLIFAVAATAPMAWSTHAGQYNSETDATHADSPASGHTQISARD
;
A
#
# COMPACT_ATOMS: atom_id res chain seq x y z
N LYS A 1 13.53 -1.88 -2.61
CA LYS A 1 13.75 -3.25 -3.11
C LYS A 1 14.02 -4.25 -1.98
N ALA A 2 15.03 -4.07 -1.12
CA ALA A 2 15.33 -5.01 -0.01
C ALA A 2 14.12 -5.20 0.94
N LEU A 3 13.46 -4.11 1.33
CA LEU A 3 12.27 -4.15 2.18
C LEU A 3 11.09 -4.85 1.47
N THR A 4 10.93 -4.62 0.17
CA THR A 4 9.92 -5.31 -0.65
C THR A 4 10.20 -6.81 -0.75
N ALA A 5 11.47 -7.21 -0.93
CA ALA A 5 11.85 -8.61 -0.96
C ALA A 5 11.57 -9.30 0.39
N PHE A 6 11.90 -8.66 1.51
CA PHE A 6 11.61 -9.18 2.85
C PHE A 6 10.10 -9.40 3.06
N LEU A 7 9.28 -8.39 2.77
CA LEU A 7 7.82 -8.53 2.86
C LEU A 7 7.27 -9.52 1.85
N GLY A 8 7.85 -9.59 0.65
CA GLY A 8 7.49 -10.58 -0.37
C GLY A 8 7.66 -12.02 0.11
N ILE A 9 8.76 -12.32 0.80
CA ILE A 9 8.98 -13.65 1.41
C ILE A 9 7.90 -13.97 2.45
N LEU A 10 7.59 -13.04 3.34
CA LEU A 10 6.55 -13.24 4.36
C LEU A 10 5.16 -13.42 3.72
N LEU A 11 4.86 -12.67 2.65
CA LEU A 11 3.61 -12.82 1.91
C LEU A 11 3.51 -14.17 1.20
N VAL A 12 4.59 -14.66 0.59
CA VAL A 12 4.62 -16.00 -0.03
C VAL A 12 4.40 -17.10 1.02
N LEU A 13 5.01 -16.98 2.20
CA LEU A 13 4.77 -17.90 3.32
C LEU A 13 3.30 -17.87 3.78
N LEU A 14 2.70 -16.68 3.83
CA LEU A 14 1.31 -16.51 4.20
C LEU A 14 0.35 -17.13 3.18
N MET A 15 0.69 -17.10 1.89
CA MET A 15 -0.14 -17.62 0.81
C MET A 15 -0.19 -19.14 0.70
N SER A 16 0.58 -19.86 1.50
CA SER A 16 0.57 -21.33 1.53
C SER A 16 -0.87 -21.86 1.69
N GLY A 17 -1.25 -22.78 0.82
CA GLY A 17 -2.58 -23.42 0.85
C GLY A 17 -3.76 -22.47 0.58
N THR A 18 -3.56 -21.37 -0.13
CA THR A 18 -4.67 -20.47 -0.50
C THR A 18 -5.52 -21.04 -1.62
N VAL A 19 -4.90 -21.69 -2.59
CA VAL A 19 -5.57 -22.36 -3.72
C VAL A 19 -5.48 -23.88 -3.60
N ASP A 20 -6.32 -24.61 -4.36
CA ASP A 20 -6.33 -26.07 -4.49
C ASP A 20 -6.66 -26.87 -3.22
N ARG A 21 -7.31 -26.28 -2.23
CA ARG A 21 -7.72 -26.98 -1.00
C ARG A 21 -8.57 -28.23 -1.28
N GLY A 22 -9.47 -28.16 -2.27
CA GLY A 22 -10.29 -29.30 -2.64
C GLY A 22 -9.49 -30.43 -3.29
N GLU A 23 -8.44 -30.11 -4.02
CA GLU A 23 -7.53 -31.10 -4.59
C GLU A 23 -6.66 -31.74 -3.49
N GLU A 24 -6.16 -30.93 -2.53
CA GLU A 24 -5.44 -31.45 -1.36
C GLU A 24 -6.30 -32.38 -0.53
N ALA A 25 -7.55 -32.03 -0.26
CA ALA A 25 -8.48 -32.88 0.47
C ALA A 25 -8.77 -34.20 -0.28
N ARG A 26 -8.90 -34.14 -1.60
CA ARG A 26 -9.10 -35.32 -2.46
C ARG A 26 -7.90 -36.24 -2.43
N VAL A 27 -6.68 -35.68 -2.55
CA VAL A 27 -5.43 -36.47 -2.50
C VAL A 27 -5.22 -37.05 -1.11
N ALA A 28 -5.51 -36.30 -0.04
CA ALA A 28 -5.46 -36.80 1.33
C ALA A 28 -6.46 -37.92 1.58
N GLY A 29 -7.59 -37.96 0.85
CA GLY A 29 -8.56 -39.06 0.84
C GLY A 29 -8.15 -40.25 -0.03
N GLY A 30 -6.92 -40.28 -0.57
CA GLY A 30 -6.36 -41.40 -1.34
C GLY A 30 -6.59 -41.33 -2.85
N ALA A 31 -7.15 -40.24 -3.39
CA ALA A 31 -7.29 -40.05 -4.83
C ALA A 31 -5.94 -39.64 -5.45
N PRO A 32 -5.63 -40.03 -6.70
CA PRO A 32 -4.42 -39.61 -7.38
C PRO A 32 -4.44 -38.09 -7.63
N PHE A 33 -3.27 -37.44 -7.56
CA PHE A 33 -3.11 -36.05 -7.91
C PHE A 33 -3.41 -35.79 -9.39
N ASP A 34 -4.25 -34.82 -9.69
CA ASP A 34 -4.60 -34.41 -11.04
C ASP A 34 -4.03 -33.03 -11.34
N PRO A 35 -2.95 -32.92 -12.16
CA PRO A 35 -2.32 -31.65 -12.49
C PRO A 35 -3.27 -30.65 -13.16
N GLN A 36 -4.29 -31.13 -13.91
CA GLN A 36 -5.23 -30.24 -14.61
C GLN A 36 -6.21 -29.52 -13.67
N ARG A 37 -6.31 -29.97 -12.43
CA ARG A 37 -7.15 -29.37 -11.40
C ARG A 37 -6.38 -28.44 -10.47
N SER A 38 -5.05 -28.43 -10.58
CA SER A 38 -4.19 -27.58 -9.76
C SER A 38 -3.94 -26.28 -10.46
N MET A 39 -4.15 -25.16 -9.76
CA MET A 39 -3.86 -23.77 -10.22
C MET A 39 -2.71 -23.15 -9.44
N ARG A 40 -1.92 -23.97 -8.71
CA ARG A 40 -0.83 -23.45 -7.86
C ARG A 40 0.26 -22.75 -8.65
N ALA A 41 0.68 -23.33 -9.76
CA ALA A 41 1.77 -22.77 -10.56
C ALA A 41 1.39 -21.39 -11.09
N GLU A 42 0.18 -21.27 -11.66
CA GLU A 42 -0.36 -20.01 -12.17
C GLU A 42 -0.53 -18.98 -11.06
N PHE A 43 -1.09 -19.40 -9.92
CA PHE A 43 -1.30 -18.49 -8.78
C PHE A 43 0.01 -17.90 -8.27
N TYR A 44 1.04 -18.74 -8.05
CA TYR A 44 2.35 -18.23 -7.61
C TYR A 44 3.09 -17.47 -8.70
N ALA A 45 2.90 -17.79 -9.98
CA ALA A 45 3.41 -16.99 -11.08
C ALA A 45 2.80 -15.57 -11.03
N PHE A 46 1.49 -15.42 -10.79
CA PHE A 46 0.85 -14.12 -10.62
C PHE A 46 1.38 -13.35 -9.40
N VAL A 47 1.65 -14.04 -8.28
CA VAL A 47 2.31 -13.41 -7.11
C VAL A 47 3.66 -12.83 -7.51
N LEU A 48 4.50 -13.60 -8.21
CA LEU A 48 5.83 -13.15 -8.64
C LEU A 48 5.76 -12.03 -9.69
N PHE A 49 4.84 -12.09 -10.65
CA PHE A 49 4.64 -11.01 -11.62
C PHE A 49 4.26 -9.71 -10.94
N SER A 50 3.34 -9.75 -9.97
CA SER A 50 2.93 -8.56 -9.24
C SER A 50 4.07 -7.97 -8.39
N LEU A 51 4.86 -8.80 -7.70
CA LEU A 51 6.06 -8.36 -6.98
C LEU A 51 7.13 -7.76 -7.93
N THR A 52 7.31 -8.37 -9.10
CA THR A 52 8.21 -7.86 -10.14
C THR A 52 7.73 -6.50 -10.64
N GLY A 53 6.43 -6.32 -10.87
CA GLY A 53 5.83 -5.05 -11.24
C GLY A 53 6.15 -3.93 -10.23
N LEU A 54 6.01 -4.21 -8.93
CA LEU A 54 6.39 -3.26 -7.88
C LEU A 54 7.90 -2.90 -7.93
N MET A 55 8.77 -3.87 -8.16
CA MET A 55 10.22 -3.62 -8.27
C MET A 55 10.56 -2.79 -9.52
N LEU A 56 9.83 -2.99 -10.62
CA LEU A 56 9.98 -2.24 -11.86
C LEU A 56 9.44 -0.80 -11.71
N CYS A 57 8.34 -0.58 -10.97
CA CYS A 57 7.86 0.77 -10.65
C CYS A 57 8.97 1.63 -10.02
N ALA A 58 9.75 1.04 -9.10
CA ALA A 58 10.85 1.74 -8.43
C ALA A 58 12.07 2.04 -9.34
N GLN A 59 12.03 1.61 -10.60
CA GLN A 59 13.09 1.84 -11.60
C GLN A 59 12.56 2.60 -12.82
N ALA A 60 11.28 2.99 -12.80
CA ALA A 60 10.68 3.67 -13.94
C ALA A 60 11.32 5.05 -14.15
N ASP A 61 11.76 5.30 -15.37
CA ASP A 61 12.36 6.55 -15.85
C ASP A 61 11.45 7.32 -16.81
N SER A 62 10.32 6.71 -17.16
CA SER A 62 9.36 7.25 -18.13
C SER A 62 7.92 6.89 -17.78
N LEU A 63 6.96 7.66 -18.29
CA LEU A 63 5.52 7.42 -18.14
C LEU A 63 5.11 6.06 -18.72
N ILE A 64 5.71 5.64 -19.84
CA ILE A 64 5.41 4.38 -20.50
C ILE A 64 5.88 3.21 -19.61
N TRP A 65 7.11 3.29 -19.12
CA TRP A 65 7.65 2.25 -18.23
C TRP A 65 6.88 2.16 -16.91
N LEU A 66 6.50 3.32 -16.36
CA LEU A 66 5.67 3.38 -15.15
C LEU A 66 4.29 2.74 -15.37
N PHE A 67 3.65 3.01 -16.55
CA PHE A 67 2.38 2.39 -16.91
C PHE A 67 2.48 0.87 -16.95
N LEU A 68 3.47 0.33 -17.68
CA LEU A 68 3.68 -1.12 -17.79
C LEU A 68 3.95 -1.78 -16.44
N ALA A 69 4.75 -1.16 -15.60
CA ALA A 69 5.06 -1.65 -14.27
C ALA A 69 3.84 -1.66 -13.34
N LEU A 70 3.00 -0.61 -13.39
CA LEU A 70 1.74 -0.54 -12.63
C LEU A 70 0.74 -1.60 -13.09
N GLU A 71 0.64 -1.87 -14.40
CA GLU A 71 -0.26 -2.91 -14.90
C GLU A 71 0.28 -4.32 -14.62
N LEU A 72 1.60 -4.52 -14.71
CA LEU A 72 2.23 -5.79 -14.30
C LEU A 72 2.01 -6.08 -12.80
N THR A 73 1.91 -5.03 -11.96
CA THR A 73 1.54 -5.19 -10.55
C THR A 73 0.07 -5.60 -10.39
N SER A 74 -0.84 -5.07 -11.20
CA SER A 74 -2.28 -5.11 -10.95
C SER A 74 -3.02 -6.24 -11.65
N LEU A 75 -2.76 -6.48 -12.95
CA LEU A 75 -3.43 -7.54 -13.71
C LEU A 75 -3.35 -8.90 -13.04
N PRO A 76 -2.17 -9.32 -12.53
CA PRO A 76 -2.08 -10.57 -11.76
C PRO A 76 -2.97 -10.57 -10.52
N THR A 77 -3.12 -9.44 -9.82
CA THR A 77 -3.91 -9.40 -8.59
C THR A 77 -5.40 -9.55 -8.83
N TYR A 78 -5.93 -9.13 -9.97
CA TYR A 78 -7.32 -9.35 -10.34
C TYR A 78 -7.62 -10.84 -10.45
N VAL A 79 -6.72 -11.57 -11.10
CA VAL A 79 -6.83 -13.04 -11.23
C VAL A 79 -6.65 -13.74 -9.88
N MET A 80 -5.67 -13.30 -9.07
CA MET A 80 -5.44 -13.86 -7.73
C MET A 80 -6.68 -13.73 -6.83
N VAL A 81 -7.38 -12.60 -6.86
CA VAL A 81 -8.64 -12.41 -6.11
C VAL A 81 -9.68 -13.43 -6.56
N THR A 82 -9.89 -13.57 -7.87
CA THR A 82 -10.89 -14.49 -8.44
C THR A 82 -10.60 -15.95 -8.10
N LEU A 83 -9.33 -16.35 -8.12
CA LEU A 83 -8.89 -17.72 -7.85
C LEU A 83 -8.77 -18.06 -6.37
N SER A 84 -8.80 -17.06 -5.48
CA SER A 84 -8.44 -17.22 -4.07
C SER A 84 -9.41 -18.10 -3.27
N THR A 85 -10.68 -18.10 -3.64
CA THR A 85 -11.72 -18.98 -3.08
C THR A 85 -12.65 -19.48 -4.19
N ARG A 86 -13.37 -20.58 -3.94
CA ARG A 86 -14.33 -21.14 -4.93
C ARG A 86 -15.72 -20.47 -4.87
N GLY A 87 -15.93 -19.53 -3.96
CA GLY A 87 -17.22 -18.89 -3.74
C GLY A 87 -17.56 -17.84 -4.81
N SER A 88 -18.85 -17.57 -5.00
CA SER A 88 -19.34 -16.48 -5.86
C SER A 88 -18.84 -15.10 -5.38
N ALA A 89 -18.58 -14.94 -4.08
CA ALA A 89 -18.08 -13.71 -3.50
C ALA A 89 -16.68 -13.31 -4.03
N SER A 90 -15.77 -14.27 -4.22
CA SER A 90 -14.44 -13.96 -4.79
C SER A 90 -14.52 -13.66 -6.28
N GLN A 91 -15.42 -14.28 -7.01
CA GLN A 91 -15.66 -13.99 -8.43
C GLN A 91 -16.23 -12.58 -8.59
N GLU A 92 -17.25 -12.22 -7.79
CA GLU A 92 -17.81 -10.87 -7.76
C GLU A 92 -16.75 -9.82 -7.39
N ALA A 93 -15.96 -10.10 -6.35
CA ALA A 93 -14.85 -9.25 -5.93
C ALA A 93 -13.81 -9.05 -7.06
N GLY A 94 -13.44 -10.12 -7.75
CA GLY A 94 -12.51 -10.06 -8.88
C GLY A 94 -13.04 -9.24 -10.05
N VAL A 95 -14.32 -9.41 -10.40
CA VAL A 95 -14.99 -8.62 -11.45
C VAL A 95 -15.05 -7.14 -11.09
N LYS A 96 -15.49 -6.80 -9.87
CA LYS A 96 -15.48 -5.42 -9.37
C LYS A 96 -14.08 -4.80 -9.41
N TYR A 97 -13.08 -5.55 -8.96
CA TYR A 97 -11.70 -5.09 -8.92
C TYR A 97 -11.14 -4.84 -10.32
N PHE A 98 -11.39 -5.74 -11.26
CA PHE A 98 -10.97 -5.60 -12.64
C PHE A 98 -11.58 -4.37 -13.32
N PHE A 99 -12.91 -4.22 -13.28
CA PHE A 99 -13.56 -3.10 -13.98
C PHE A 99 -13.18 -1.74 -13.41
N LEU A 100 -13.17 -1.60 -12.07
CA LEU A 100 -12.76 -0.36 -11.43
C LEU A 100 -11.26 -0.09 -11.61
N GLY A 101 -10.44 -1.17 -11.66
CA GLY A 101 -9.03 -1.07 -11.95
C GLY A 101 -8.74 -0.61 -13.38
N ALA A 102 -9.45 -1.17 -14.35
CA ALA A 102 -9.35 -0.75 -15.75
C ALA A 102 -9.79 0.71 -15.94
N MET A 103 -10.84 1.15 -15.24
CA MET A 103 -11.24 2.57 -15.22
C MET A 103 -10.13 3.46 -14.66
N GLY A 104 -9.54 3.09 -13.51
CA GLY A 104 -8.40 3.81 -12.93
C GLY A 104 -7.21 3.88 -13.89
N ALA A 105 -6.88 2.75 -14.55
CA ALA A 105 -5.83 2.67 -15.56
C ALA A 105 -6.08 3.60 -16.75
N ALA A 106 -7.30 3.63 -17.27
CA ALA A 106 -7.68 4.53 -18.35
C ALA A 106 -7.50 6.01 -17.96
N VAL A 107 -7.88 6.38 -16.71
CA VAL A 107 -7.75 7.76 -16.22
C VAL A 107 -6.28 8.17 -16.10
N PHE A 108 -5.42 7.36 -15.48
CA PHE A 108 -4.01 7.75 -15.39
C PHE A 108 -3.27 7.67 -16.73
N LEU A 109 -3.62 6.73 -17.60
CA LEU A 109 -3.05 6.69 -18.97
C LEU A 109 -3.43 7.93 -19.77
N PHE A 110 -4.69 8.38 -19.67
CA PHE A 110 -5.11 9.63 -20.28
C PHE A 110 -4.36 10.83 -19.68
N GLY A 111 -4.16 10.83 -18.35
CA GLY A 111 -3.30 11.81 -17.67
C GLY A 111 -1.88 11.83 -18.23
N PHE A 112 -1.28 10.66 -18.47
CA PHE A 112 0.06 10.54 -19.06
C PHE A 112 0.10 11.07 -20.51
N ALA A 113 -0.95 10.80 -21.29
CA ALA A 113 -1.07 11.33 -22.64
C ALA A 113 -1.15 12.87 -22.66
N LEU A 114 -1.87 13.47 -21.71
CA LEU A 114 -1.94 14.93 -21.55
C LEU A 114 -0.61 15.51 -21.06
N LEU A 115 0.09 14.85 -20.13
CA LEU A 115 1.44 15.25 -19.71
C LEU A 115 2.39 15.25 -20.91
N TYR A 116 2.39 14.20 -21.72
CA TYR A 116 3.15 14.14 -22.95
C TYR A 116 2.77 15.29 -23.89
N GLY A 117 1.48 15.53 -24.12
CA GLY A 117 1.00 16.62 -24.96
C GLY A 117 1.39 18.00 -24.47
N GLY A 118 1.47 18.20 -23.14
CA GLY A 118 1.83 19.48 -22.53
C GLY A 118 3.34 19.73 -22.36
N THR A 119 4.16 18.66 -22.39
CA THR A 119 5.62 18.73 -22.15
C THR A 119 6.47 18.27 -23.33
N GLY A 120 5.89 17.55 -24.29
CA GLY A 120 6.59 17.00 -25.45
C GLY A 120 7.41 15.75 -25.20
N SER A 121 7.41 15.21 -23.96
CA SER A 121 8.19 14.02 -23.60
C SER A 121 7.45 13.06 -22.69
N ALA A 122 7.86 11.78 -22.72
CA ALA A 122 7.44 10.74 -21.79
C ALA A 122 8.51 10.44 -20.72
N HIS A 123 9.73 10.97 -20.81
CA HIS A 123 10.83 10.75 -19.88
C HIS A 123 10.77 11.74 -18.71
N PHE A 124 10.90 11.26 -17.46
CA PHE A 124 10.77 12.10 -16.27
C PHE A 124 11.75 13.28 -16.22
N PRO A 125 13.05 13.12 -16.55
CA PRO A 125 13.97 14.27 -16.59
C PRO A 125 13.55 15.37 -17.58
N GLU A 126 13.09 14.98 -18.76
CA GLU A 126 12.65 15.91 -19.81
C GLU A 126 11.32 16.59 -19.44
N ILE A 127 10.36 15.83 -18.85
CA ILE A 127 9.11 16.39 -18.33
C ILE A 127 9.44 17.43 -17.25
N ARG A 128 10.36 17.13 -16.34
CA ARG A 128 10.81 18.07 -15.28
C ARG A 128 11.40 19.34 -15.89
N ALA A 129 12.30 19.21 -16.86
CA ALA A 129 12.91 20.36 -17.52
C ALA A 129 11.85 21.23 -18.20
N ALA A 130 10.90 20.63 -18.92
CA ALA A 130 9.81 21.33 -19.58
C ALA A 130 8.88 22.06 -18.59
N LEU A 131 8.52 21.42 -17.47
CA LEU A 131 7.67 22.02 -16.44
C LEU A 131 8.40 23.17 -15.70
N ALA A 132 9.71 23.03 -15.48
CA ALA A 132 10.53 24.09 -14.88
C ALA A 132 10.63 25.31 -15.80
N ASP A 133 10.87 25.09 -17.11
CA ASP A 133 10.91 26.15 -18.10
C ASP A 133 9.55 26.87 -18.20
N GLN A 134 8.45 26.15 -18.31
CA GLN A 134 7.10 26.71 -18.31
C GLN A 134 6.83 27.55 -17.04
N SER A 135 7.24 27.06 -15.88
CA SER A 135 7.08 27.77 -14.60
C SER A 135 7.85 29.10 -14.59
N ALA A 136 9.05 29.14 -15.18
CA ALA A 136 9.88 30.34 -15.25
C ALA A 136 9.32 31.38 -16.24
N HIS A 137 8.59 30.96 -17.29
CA HIS A 137 8.12 31.82 -18.39
C HIS A 137 6.63 32.13 -18.40
N GLY A 138 5.91 31.95 -17.31
CA GLY A 138 4.50 32.38 -17.22
C GLY A 138 3.56 31.36 -16.60
N GLY A 139 4.07 30.26 -16.10
CA GLY A 139 3.30 29.25 -15.39
C GLY A 139 3.15 27.95 -16.19
N ILE A 140 2.88 26.87 -15.46
CA ILE A 140 2.71 25.54 -16.04
C ILE A 140 1.50 25.53 -17.01
N ASN A 141 1.70 24.96 -18.19
CA ASN A 141 0.65 24.80 -19.19
C ASN A 141 -0.57 24.06 -18.59
N GLY A 142 -1.77 24.58 -18.88
CA GLY A 142 -3.03 23.97 -18.39
C GLY A 142 -3.23 22.51 -18.82
N ILE A 143 -2.73 22.09 -19.98
CA ILE A 143 -2.79 20.69 -20.45
C ILE A 143 -1.88 19.81 -19.57
N ALA A 144 -0.66 20.24 -19.30
CA ALA A 144 0.27 19.52 -18.44
C ALA A 144 -0.26 19.44 -17.00
N MET A 145 -0.85 20.53 -16.47
CA MET A 145 -1.48 20.55 -15.14
C MET A 145 -2.68 19.59 -15.06
N ALA A 146 -3.56 19.62 -16.05
CA ALA A 146 -4.69 18.69 -16.14
C ALA A 146 -4.21 17.24 -16.24
N GLY A 147 -3.15 17.00 -17.05
CA GLY A 147 -2.50 15.69 -17.17
C GLY A 147 -1.98 15.17 -15.84
N MET A 148 -1.28 16.01 -15.06
CA MET A 148 -0.78 15.65 -13.74
C MET A 148 -1.91 15.31 -12.76
N ILE A 149 -2.96 16.13 -12.71
CA ILE A 149 -4.10 15.89 -11.82
C ILE A 149 -4.79 14.58 -12.17
N LEU A 150 -5.06 14.31 -13.46
CA LEU A 150 -5.67 13.06 -13.90
C LEU A 150 -4.77 11.86 -13.65
N ALA A 151 -3.46 11.98 -13.87
CA ALA A 151 -2.50 10.93 -13.54
C ALA A 151 -2.54 10.59 -12.04
N LEU A 152 -2.50 11.59 -11.16
CA LEU A 152 -2.57 11.40 -9.71
C LEU A 152 -3.92 10.81 -9.26
N LEU A 153 -5.04 11.29 -9.81
CA LEU A 153 -6.37 10.74 -9.50
C LEU A 153 -6.52 9.29 -9.98
N GLY A 154 -6.03 8.95 -11.19
CA GLY A 154 -6.06 7.58 -11.67
C GLY A 154 -5.17 6.63 -10.85
N VAL A 155 -3.95 7.06 -10.51
CA VAL A 155 -3.05 6.29 -9.63
C VAL A 155 -3.61 6.18 -8.22
N SER A 156 -4.46 7.10 -7.76
CA SER A 156 -5.15 7.04 -6.47
C SER A 156 -5.99 5.76 -6.30
N PHE A 157 -6.42 5.13 -7.38
CA PHE A 157 -7.03 3.79 -7.36
C PHE A 157 -6.07 2.76 -6.74
N LYS A 158 -4.79 2.76 -7.13
CA LYS A 158 -3.81 1.76 -6.64
C LYS A 158 -3.56 1.85 -5.13
N ILE A 159 -3.70 3.03 -4.55
CA ILE A 159 -3.57 3.26 -3.10
C ILE A 159 -4.90 3.25 -2.36
N ALA A 160 -6.00 2.98 -3.05
CA ALA A 160 -7.36 3.03 -2.53
C ALA A 160 -7.72 4.38 -1.88
N ALA A 161 -7.28 5.50 -2.46
CA ALA A 161 -7.64 6.82 -1.96
C ALA A 161 -9.01 7.27 -2.50
N VAL A 162 -9.69 8.14 -1.74
CA VAL A 162 -10.95 8.76 -2.14
C VAL A 162 -10.73 9.65 -3.37
N PRO A 163 -11.56 9.58 -4.42
CA PRO A 163 -12.81 8.83 -4.52
C PRO A 163 -12.68 7.39 -5.04
N MET A 164 -11.51 6.92 -5.42
CA MET A 164 -11.29 5.63 -6.08
C MET A 164 -11.19 4.42 -5.12
N HIS A 165 -11.72 4.53 -3.90
CA HIS A 165 -11.57 3.53 -2.81
C HIS A 165 -12.68 2.48 -2.74
N PHE A 166 -13.79 2.65 -3.45
CA PHE A 166 -15.05 1.90 -3.25
C PHE A 166 -14.92 0.38 -3.38
N TYR A 167 -13.96 -0.09 -4.19
CA TYR A 167 -13.74 -1.52 -4.41
C TYR A 167 -13.13 -2.24 -3.20
N THR A 168 -12.32 -1.52 -2.41
CA THR A 168 -11.39 -2.13 -1.44
C THR A 168 -12.08 -2.98 -0.37
N PRO A 169 -13.19 -2.53 0.27
CA PRO A 169 -13.86 -3.34 1.29
C PRO A 169 -14.45 -4.63 0.74
N ASP A 170 -15.05 -4.58 -0.45
CA ASP A 170 -15.69 -5.73 -1.08
C ASP A 170 -14.65 -6.73 -1.61
N VAL A 171 -13.56 -6.23 -2.18
CA VAL A 171 -12.45 -7.06 -2.67
C VAL A 171 -11.73 -7.76 -1.53
N TYR A 172 -11.46 -7.07 -0.41
CA TYR A 172 -10.80 -7.69 0.74
C TYR A 172 -11.70 -8.71 1.44
N GLU A 173 -13.01 -8.47 1.48
CA GLU A 173 -13.96 -9.43 2.04
C GLU A 173 -14.10 -10.65 1.15
N GLY A 174 -14.22 -10.50 -0.15
CA GLY A 174 -14.41 -11.59 -1.10
C GLY A 174 -13.16 -12.42 -1.38
N ALA A 175 -11.97 -11.84 -1.26
CA ALA A 175 -10.70 -12.55 -1.42
C ALA A 175 -10.33 -13.35 -0.16
N ALA A 176 -9.52 -14.41 -0.31
CA ALA A 176 -8.90 -15.06 0.85
C ALA A 176 -7.99 -14.10 1.62
N ALA A 177 -7.93 -14.21 2.96
CA ALA A 177 -7.18 -13.31 3.81
C ALA A 177 -5.68 -13.16 3.43
N PRO A 178 -4.96 -14.21 2.96
CA PRO A 178 -3.61 -14.05 2.44
C PRO A 178 -3.53 -13.14 1.21
N VAL A 179 -4.52 -13.22 0.31
CA VAL A 179 -4.59 -12.36 -0.89
C VAL A 179 -4.91 -10.92 -0.45
N SER A 180 -5.83 -10.73 0.49
CA SER A 180 -6.15 -9.40 1.04
C SER A 180 -4.93 -8.75 1.70
N ALA A 181 -4.08 -9.52 2.40
CA ALA A 181 -2.80 -9.04 2.92
C ALA A 181 -1.84 -8.57 1.82
N PHE A 182 -1.78 -9.31 0.72
CA PHE A 182 -0.97 -8.96 -0.45
C PHE A 182 -1.45 -7.65 -1.10
N LEU A 183 -2.76 -7.53 -1.32
CA LEU A 183 -3.38 -6.33 -1.88
C LEU A 183 -3.19 -5.10 -1.00
N ALA A 184 -3.12 -5.29 0.32
CA ALA A 184 -2.90 -4.20 1.26
C ALA A 184 -1.50 -3.59 1.16
N PHE A 185 -0.51 -4.31 0.62
CA PHE A 185 0.87 -3.84 0.52
C PHE A 185 1.33 -3.63 -0.92
N VAL A 186 1.30 -4.66 -1.79
CA VAL A 186 2.02 -4.64 -3.07
C VAL A 186 1.48 -3.60 -4.06
N PRO A 187 0.18 -3.58 -4.42
CA PRO A 187 -0.36 -2.56 -5.32
C PRO A 187 -0.28 -1.15 -4.71
N LYS A 188 -0.44 -1.05 -3.38
CA LYS A 188 -0.37 0.22 -2.67
C LYS A 188 1.05 0.79 -2.69
N ALA A 189 2.07 -0.02 -2.46
CA ALA A 189 3.45 0.39 -2.53
C ALA A 189 3.81 0.86 -3.95
N ALA A 190 3.36 0.15 -4.99
CA ALA A 190 3.54 0.57 -6.38
C ALA A 190 2.86 1.92 -6.66
N GLY A 191 1.62 2.11 -6.15
CA GLY A 191 0.90 3.37 -6.28
C GLY A 191 1.60 4.55 -5.60
N PHE A 192 2.13 4.37 -4.38
CA PHE A 192 2.89 5.44 -3.70
C PHE A 192 4.20 5.76 -4.40
N VAL A 193 4.93 4.76 -4.89
CA VAL A 193 6.13 4.98 -5.71
C VAL A 193 5.78 5.78 -6.96
N ALA A 194 4.69 5.42 -7.65
CA ALA A 194 4.22 6.14 -8.82
C ALA A 194 3.86 7.60 -8.50
N ILE A 195 3.14 7.85 -7.40
CA ILE A 195 2.81 9.22 -6.97
C ILE A 195 4.09 10.02 -6.68
N ILE A 196 5.05 9.43 -5.95
CA ILE A 196 6.34 10.09 -5.66
C ILE A 196 7.05 10.45 -6.97
N LEU A 197 7.14 9.54 -7.93
CA LEU A 197 7.79 9.79 -9.22
C LEU A 197 7.08 10.92 -9.99
N LEU A 198 5.75 10.89 -10.06
CA LEU A 198 4.98 11.92 -10.76
C LEU A 198 5.13 13.30 -10.12
N VAL A 199 4.94 13.42 -8.79
CA VAL A 199 5.06 14.73 -8.12
C VAL A 199 6.50 15.24 -8.12
N SER A 200 7.50 14.36 -8.14
CA SER A 200 8.91 14.78 -8.24
C SER A 200 9.27 15.39 -9.59
N THR A 201 8.48 15.15 -10.65
CA THR A 201 8.67 15.86 -11.93
C THR A 201 8.29 17.35 -11.85
N MET A 202 7.33 17.69 -10.99
CA MET A 202 6.97 19.09 -10.71
C MET A 202 7.92 19.72 -9.69
N GLY A 203 8.37 18.92 -8.70
CA GLY A 203 9.21 19.37 -7.60
C GLY A 203 8.46 20.18 -6.53
N TRP A 204 9.14 20.43 -5.41
CA TRP A 204 8.63 21.19 -4.26
C TRP A 204 9.35 22.53 -4.18
N HIS A 205 9.14 23.40 -5.19
CA HIS A 205 9.83 24.69 -5.34
C HIS A 205 8.87 25.87 -5.35
N TYR A 206 7.58 25.63 -5.12
CA TYR A 206 6.51 26.63 -5.23
C TYR A 206 6.14 27.18 -3.85
N GLY A 207 5.82 28.46 -3.80
CA GLY A 207 5.39 29.13 -2.56
C GLY A 207 6.52 29.38 -1.55
N ALA A 208 6.18 30.06 -0.47
CA ALA A 208 7.09 30.33 0.63
C ALA A 208 7.33 29.05 1.45
N GLY A 209 8.48 28.41 1.28
CA GLY A 209 8.84 27.19 2.02
C GLY A 209 8.99 25.93 1.17
N GLY A 210 8.91 26.02 -0.15
CA GLY A 210 9.14 24.90 -1.05
C GLY A 210 8.01 23.88 -1.04
N SER A 211 6.82 24.28 -1.51
CA SER A 211 5.65 23.40 -1.68
C SER A 211 5.48 22.91 -3.13
N LEU A 212 4.58 21.98 -3.34
CA LEU A 212 4.05 21.65 -4.67
C LEU A 212 3.28 22.84 -5.27
N PRO A 213 3.06 22.88 -6.61
CA PRO A 213 2.13 23.85 -7.20
C PRO A 213 0.79 23.84 -6.46
N ASP A 214 0.22 25.02 -6.17
CA ASP A 214 -0.96 25.16 -5.29
C ASP A 214 -2.11 24.24 -5.69
N VAL A 215 -2.41 24.11 -6.99
CA VAL A 215 -3.50 23.27 -7.47
C VAL A 215 -3.26 21.80 -7.12
N VAL A 216 -2.05 21.28 -7.36
CA VAL A 216 -1.70 19.88 -7.05
C VAL A 216 -1.67 19.66 -5.54
N ARG A 217 -1.10 20.61 -4.78
CA ARG A 217 -1.07 20.59 -3.33
C ARG A 217 -2.48 20.50 -2.73
N VAL A 218 -3.40 21.36 -3.18
CA VAL A 218 -4.78 21.38 -2.70
C VAL A 218 -5.52 20.09 -3.06
N VAL A 219 -5.35 19.58 -4.27
CA VAL A 219 -5.95 18.28 -4.68
C VAL A 219 -5.46 17.15 -3.77
N LEU A 220 -4.15 17.01 -3.57
CA LEU A 220 -3.59 15.98 -2.69
C LEU A 220 -4.00 16.18 -1.24
N TRP A 221 -4.07 17.42 -0.76
CA TRP A 221 -4.54 17.77 0.58
C TRP A 221 -5.98 17.28 0.81
N VAL A 222 -6.89 17.62 -0.12
CA VAL A 222 -8.31 17.22 -0.06
C VAL A 222 -8.44 15.71 -0.12
N VAL A 223 -7.73 15.06 -1.06
CA VAL A 223 -7.72 13.59 -1.19
C VAL A 223 -7.20 12.94 0.09
N ALA A 224 -6.12 13.45 0.69
CA ALA A 224 -5.59 12.94 1.95
C ALA A 224 -6.60 13.05 3.10
N ALA A 225 -7.19 14.24 3.29
CA ALA A 225 -8.16 14.51 4.36
C ALA A 225 -9.42 13.63 4.23
N LEU A 226 -9.98 13.54 3.03
CA LEU A 226 -11.16 12.70 2.76
C LEU A 226 -10.83 11.21 2.94
N THR A 227 -9.66 10.75 2.44
CA THR A 227 -9.25 9.35 2.54
C THR A 227 -9.07 8.91 3.99
N MET A 228 -8.41 9.73 4.82
CA MET A 228 -8.31 9.47 6.27
C MET A 228 -9.67 9.40 6.93
N THR A 229 -10.54 10.37 6.65
CA THR A 229 -11.82 10.51 7.33
C THR A 229 -12.79 9.40 6.95
N PHE A 230 -13.01 9.17 5.65
CA PHE A 230 -13.89 8.08 5.19
C PHE A 230 -13.38 6.71 5.64
N GLY A 231 -12.06 6.45 5.51
CA GLY A 231 -11.46 5.20 5.95
C GLY A 231 -11.72 4.93 7.44
N ASN A 232 -11.44 5.89 8.31
CA ASN A 232 -11.60 5.71 9.76
C ASN A 232 -13.07 5.63 10.21
N VAL A 233 -13.93 6.51 9.70
CA VAL A 233 -15.35 6.52 10.08
C VAL A 233 -16.05 5.23 9.67
N LEU A 234 -15.80 4.76 8.45
CA LEU A 234 -16.41 3.52 7.95
C LEU A 234 -15.83 2.27 8.60
N ALA A 235 -14.58 2.29 9.07
CA ALA A 235 -13.98 1.20 9.83
C ALA A 235 -14.72 0.95 11.16
N LEU A 236 -15.21 2.00 11.83
CA LEU A 236 -15.97 1.88 13.09
C LEU A 236 -17.23 1.01 12.96
N LEU A 237 -17.86 1.03 11.80
CA LEU A 237 -19.13 0.34 11.53
C LEU A 237 -18.95 -1.14 11.19
N GLN A 238 -17.72 -1.62 11.02
CA GLN A 238 -17.47 -2.97 10.53
C GLN A 238 -17.55 -4.01 11.65
N ARG A 239 -18.07 -5.20 11.26
CA ARG A 239 -18.12 -6.41 12.09
C ARG A 239 -17.19 -7.51 11.59
N SER A 240 -16.79 -7.46 10.32
CA SER A 240 -15.79 -8.33 9.74
C SER A 240 -14.39 -7.72 9.94
N VAL A 241 -13.42 -8.54 10.35
CA VAL A 241 -12.01 -8.14 10.50
C VAL A 241 -11.42 -7.76 9.15
N LYS A 242 -11.76 -8.50 8.07
CA LYS A 242 -11.26 -8.21 6.73
C LYS A 242 -11.75 -6.85 6.23
N ARG A 243 -13.03 -6.52 6.38
CA ARG A 243 -13.57 -5.21 6.00
C ARG A 243 -13.03 -4.09 6.89
N LEU A 244 -12.87 -4.34 8.18
CA LEU A 244 -12.26 -3.38 9.11
C LEU A 244 -10.83 -3.06 8.67
N LEU A 245 -10.00 -4.07 8.39
CA LEU A 245 -8.64 -3.89 7.92
C LEU A 245 -8.59 -3.25 6.51
N ALA A 246 -9.61 -3.47 5.66
CA ALA A 246 -9.74 -2.79 4.37
C ALA A 246 -9.95 -1.28 4.55
N TYR A 247 -10.90 -0.86 5.38
CA TYR A 247 -11.10 0.57 5.68
C TYR A 247 -9.94 1.19 6.43
N SER A 248 -9.32 0.45 7.36
CA SER A 248 -8.05 0.83 7.96
C SER A 248 -6.98 1.07 6.90
N SER A 249 -6.87 0.19 5.90
CA SER A 249 -5.92 0.32 4.79
C SER A 249 -6.16 1.60 3.98
N ILE A 250 -7.42 1.99 3.76
CA ILE A 250 -7.79 3.27 3.14
C ILE A 250 -7.29 4.43 4.02
N ALA A 251 -7.59 4.43 5.32
CA ALA A 251 -7.15 5.48 6.24
C ALA A 251 -5.62 5.65 6.25
N HIS A 252 -4.87 4.54 6.27
CA HIS A 252 -3.40 4.57 6.22
C HIS A 252 -2.86 5.16 4.92
N SER A 253 -3.56 4.98 3.78
CA SER A 253 -3.20 5.68 2.54
C SER A 253 -3.34 7.20 2.70
N GLY A 254 -4.39 7.65 3.36
CA GLY A 254 -4.56 9.07 3.67
C GLY A 254 -3.44 9.63 4.54
N TYR A 255 -2.99 8.87 5.56
CA TYR A 255 -1.84 9.27 6.40
C TYR A 255 -0.56 9.41 5.57
N MET A 256 -0.29 8.48 4.67
CA MET A 256 0.89 8.54 3.80
C MET A 256 0.83 9.70 2.81
N LEU A 257 -0.33 10.06 2.29
CA LEU A 257 -0.50 11.24 1.43
C LEU A 257 -0.12 12.55 2.14
N VAL A 258 -0.25 12.64 3.47
CA VAL A 258 0.25 13.78 4.25
C VAL A 258 1.75 13.98 4.04
N GLY A 259 2.53 12.89 4.05
CA GLY A 259 3.97 12.95 3.77
C GLY A 259 4.30 13.38 2.34
N ILE A 260 3.46 13.00 1.36
CA ILE A 260 3.62 13.49 -0.04
C ILE A 260 3.39 15.02 -0.11
N VAL A 261 2.35 15.51 0.55
CA VAL A 261 2.05 16.96 0.60
C VAL A 261 3.18 17.73 1.29
N ALA A 262 3.73 17.17 2.38
CA ALA A 262 4.85 17.77 3.12
C ALA A 262 6.15 17.84 2.28
N GLY A 263 6.36 16.88 1.37
CA GLY A 263 7.54 16.89 0.49
C GLY A 263 8.85 16.50 1.17
N PRO A 264 10.00 16.72 0.49
CA PRO A 264 11.33 16.26 0.96
C PRO A 264 11.88 17.06 2.14
N GLY A 265 11.34 18.26 2.42
CA GLY A 265 11.80 19.13 3.51
C GLY A 265 13.29 19.49 3.41
N ASP A 266 14.00 19.47 4.55
CA ASP A 266 15.43 19.75 4.64
C ASP A 266 16.32 18.49 4.50
N GLY A 267 15.74 17.36 4.11
CA GLY A 267 16.45 16.09 3.97
C GLY A 267 16.66 15.32 5.29
N SER A 268 16.43 15.91 6.45
CA SER A 268 16.47 15.16 7.72
C SER A 268 15.25 14.25 7.83
N PHE A 269 15.40 13.04 8.39
CA PHE A 269 14.31 12.05 8.48
C PHE A 269 13.03 12.62 9.10
N THR A 270 13.16 13.46 10.12
CA THR A 270 12.03 14.05 10.84
C THR A 270 11.30 15.16 10.08
N ARG A 271 11.89 15.68 9.01
CA ARG A 271 11.32 16.73 8.15
C ARG A 271 11.15 16.30 6.70
N ASN A 272 11.55 15.07 6.35
CA ASN A 272 11.42 14.52 5.01
C ASN A 272 10.16 13.65 4.93
N GLY A 273 9.08 14.21 4.37
CA GLY A 273 7.81 13.52 4.19
C GLY A 273 7.90 12.31 3.26
N LEU A 274 8.77 12.35 2.23
CA LEU A 274 8.95 11.22 1.31
C LEU A 274 9.62 10.04 2.00
N ALA A 275 10.67 10.30 2.79
CA ALA A 275 11.31 9.29 3.63
C ALA A 275 10.32 8.71 4.65
N ALA A 276 9.48 9.57 5.25
CA ALA A 276 8.42 9.15 6.17
C ALA A 276 7.40 8.23 5.50
N VAL A 277 6.99 8.50 4.26
CA VAL A 277 6.09 7.64 3.48
C VAL A 277 6.72 6.27 3.21
N LEU A 278 7.98 6.21 2.78
CA LEU A 278 8.66 4.95 2.51
C LEU A 278 8.82 4.09 3.77
N PHE A 279 9.19 4.72 4.89
CA PHE A 279 9.26 4.05 6.18
C PHE A 279 7.89 3.57 6.66
N TYR A 280 6.85 4.39 6.45
CA TYR A 280 5.48 4.03 6.80
C TYR A 280 4.96 2.86 5.97
N LEU A 281 5.20 2.83 4.66
CA LEU A 281 4.84 1.72 3.78
C LEU A 281 5.42 0.39 4.27
N PHE A 282 6.70 0.39 4.62
CA PHE A 282 7.34 -0.79 5.18
C PHE A 282 6.69 -1.22 6.50
N SER A 283 6.57 -0.28 7.44
CA SER A 283 5.98 -0.53 8.77
C SER A 283 4.55 -1.04 8.66
N TYR A 284 3.75 -0.42 7.79
CA TYR A 284 2.38 -0.83 7.52
C TYR A 284 2.33 -2.24 6.93
N GLY A 285 3.19 -2.57 5.97
CA GLY A 285 3.28 -3.91 5.39
C GLY A 285 3.53 -4.98 6.46
N VAL A 286 4.49 -4.74 7.36
CA VAL A 286 4.79 -5.66 8.47
C VAL A 286 3.58 -5.80 9.39
N MET A 287 3.01 -4.71 9.90
CA MET A 287 1.91 -4.75 10.87
C MET A 287 0.64 -5.40 10.30
N ASN A 288 0.28 -5.03 9.09
CA ASN A 288 -0.95 -5.49 8.45
C ASN A 288 -0.89 -6.97 8.06
N LEU A 289 0.29 -7.45 7.60
CA LEU A 289 0.51 -8.87 7.31
C LEU A 289 0.23 -9.74 8.54
N GLY A 290 0.70 -9.33 9.73
CA GLY A 290 0.45 -10.08 10.96
C GLY A 290 -1.02 -10.16 11.34
N ALA A 291 -1.77 -9.06 11.20
CA ALA A 291 -3.20 -9.05 11.46
C ALA A 291 -3.97 -9.99 10.50
N PHE A 292 -3.67 -9.94 9.20
CA PHE A 292 -4.26 -10.86 8.23
C PHE A 292 -3.80 -12.31 8.42
N ALA A 293 -2.57 -12.55 8.89
CA ALA A 293 -2.08 -13.90 9.16
C ALA A 293 -2.88 -14.60 10.28
N VAL A 294 -3.38 -13.85 11.26
CA VAL A 294 -4.29 -14.39 12.29
C VAL A 294 -5.59 -14.85 11.63
N VAL A 295 -6.23 -13.99 10.83
CA VAL A 295 -7.47 -14.35 10.11
C VAL A 295 -7.25 -15.54 9.19
N ALA A 296 -6.17 -15.53 8.42
CA ALA A 296 -5.79 -16.62 7.52
C ALA A 296 -5.51 -17.95 8.20
N SER A 297 -5.26 -17.93 9.52
CA SER A 297 -4.95 -19.12 10.34
C SER A 297 -6.16 -19.71 11.03
N LEU A 298 -7.33 -19.07 10.96
CA LEU A 298 -8.56 -19.46 11.63
C LEU A 298 -9.66 -19.81 10.63
N GLU A 299 -10.32 -20.94 10.84
CA GLU A 299 -11.41 -21.46 10.01
C GLU A 299 -12.59 -21.93 10.82
N ARG A 300 -13.78 -21.88 10.22
CA ARG A 300 -15.00 -22.52 10.69
C ARG A 300 -15.54 -23.46 9.60
N GLN A 301 -16.22 -24.51 10.03
CA GLN A 301 -17.00 -25.34 9.12
C GLN A 301 -18.37 -24.67 8.91
N ARG A 302 -18.66 -24.32 7.65
CA ARG A 302 -19.97 -23.78 7.28
C ARG A 302 -20.52 -24.59 6.12
N ALA A 303 -21.67 -25.19 6.32
CA ALA A 303 -22.31 -26.08 5.34
C ALA A 303 -21.38 -27.22 4.84
N GLY A 304 -20.45 -27.71 5.69
CA GLY A 304 -19.49 -28.76 5.33
C GLY A 304 -18.23 -28.30 4.60
N GLU A 305 -18.11 -26.99 4.35
CA GLU A 305 -16.94 -26.40 3.70
C GLU A 305 -16.16 -25.52 4.72
N PRO A 306 -14.80 -25.52 4.67
CA PRO A 306 -14.01 -24.67 5.51
C PRO A 306 -14.07 -23.21 5.02
N GLU A 307 -14.55 -22.31 5.87
CA GLU A 307 -14.62 -20.86 5.63
C GLU A 307 -13.71 -20.12 6.62
N GLU A 308 -13.09 -19.02 6.20
CA GLU A 308 -12.26 -18.18 7.08
C GLU A 308 -13.11 -17.60 8.22
N ALA A 309 -12.63 -17.73 9.46
CA ALA A 309 -13.24 -17.14 10.64
C ALA A 309 -12.83 -15.65 10.71
N ALA A 310 -13.60 -14.80 10.03
CA ALA A 310 -13.26 -13.40 9.80
C ALA A 310 -14.15 -12.41 10.58
N ALA A 311 -15.10 -12.86 11.39
CA ALA A 311 -15.87 -11.98 12.25
C ALA A 311 -15.03 -11.51 13.47
N ILE A 312 -15.31 -10.32 13.99
CA ILE A 312 -14.62 -9.82 15.18
C ILE A 312 -14.91 -10.75 16.38
N ASP A 313 -16.11 -11.34 16.43
CA ASP A 313 -16.49 -12.30 17.48
C ASP A 313 -15.67 -13.59 17.43
N ASP A 314 -15.11 -13.96 16.27
CA ASP A 314 -14.21 -15.11 16.13
C ASP A 314 -12.87 -14.93 16.86
N LEU A 315 -12.53 -13.67 17.19
CA LEU A 315 -11.33 -13.33 17.94
C LEU A 315 -11.54 -13.37 19.47
N ARG A 316 -12.79 -13.57 19.96
CA ARG A 316 -13.08 -13.53 21.40
C ARG A 316 -12.29 -14.57 22.17
N GLY A 317 -11.55 -14.11 23.18
CA GLY A 317 -10.72 -14.96 24.03
C GLY A 317 -9.55 -15.64 23.32
N LEU A 318 -9.12 -15.13 22.14
CA LEU A 318 -8.07 -15.76 21.35
C LEU A 318 -6.75 -15.87 22.12
N CYS A 319 -6.42 -14.91 22.98
CA CYS A 319 -5.23 -14.95 23.84
C CYS A 319 -5.30 -16.08 24.88
N LYS A 320 -6.50 -16.52 25.30
CA LYS A 320 -6.68 -17.63 26.24
C LYS A 320 -6.66 -18.97 25.51
N THR A 321 -7.37 -19.08 24.40
CA THR A 321 -7.54 -20.32 23.66
C THR A 321 -6.35 -20.65 22.76
N ARG A 322 -5.75 -19.64 22.14
CA ARG A 322 -4.64 -19.74 21.19
C ARG A 322 -3.63 -18.58 21.39
N PRO A 323 -2.84 -18.61 22.48
CA PRO A 323 -2.03 -17.46 22.93
C PRO A 323 -1.14 -16.87 21.83
N LEU A 324 -0.50 -17.72 21.02
CA LEU A 324 0.39 -17.28 19.95
C LEU A 324 -0.32 -16.34 18.95
N LEU A 325 -1.47 -16.77 18.43
CA LEU A 325 -2.23 -15.96 17.45
C LEU A 325 -2.89 -14.75 18.11
N GLY A 326 -3.38 -14.91 19.34
CA GLY A 326 -3.95 -13.80 20.11
C GLY A 326 -2.95 -12.67 20.31
N TRP A 327 -1.73 -12.98 20.74
CA TRP A 327 -0.68 -11.99 20.92
C TRP A 327 -0.20 -11.38 19.57
N VAL A 328 -0.15 -12.15 18.49
CA VAL A 328 0.12 -11.60 17.15
C VAL A 328 -0.92 -10.54 16.80
N MET A 329 -2.22 -10.84 16.99
CA MET A 329 -3.29 -9.85 16.72
C MET A 329 -3.13 -8.61 17.59
N VAL A 330 -2.92 -8.78 18.91
CA VAL A 330 -2.78 -7.66 19.86
C VAL A 330 -1.60 -6.76 19.49
N VAL A 331 -0.41 -7.33 19.27
CA VAL A 331 0.80 -6.56 18.94
C VAL A 331 0.62 -5.81 17.62
N CYS A 332 0.08 -6.49 16.59
CA CYS A 332 -0.13 -5.86 15.29
C CYS A 332 -1.22 -4.77 15.34
N ALA A 333 -2.33 -5.00 16.03
CA ALA A 333 -3.41 -4.02 16.18
C ALA A 333 -2.96 -2.77 16.97
N LEU A 334 -2.24 -2.95 18.09
CA LEU A 334 -1.67 -1.84 18.87
C LEU A 334 -0.61 -1.08 18.07
N SER A 335 0.15 -1.76 17.25
CA SER A 335 1.12 -1.12 16.35
C SER A 335 0.42 -0.33 15.23
N LEU A 336 -0.63 -0.87 14.61
CA LEU A 336 -1.45 -0.15 13.61
C LEU A 336 -2.14 1.08 14.23
N LEU A 337 -2.57 0.99 15.49
CA LEU A 337 -3.04 2.13 16.26
C LEU A 337 -1.95 3.22 16.37
N GLY A 338 -0.70 2.82 16.49
CA GLY A 338 0.44 3.73 16.71
C GLY A 338 0.72 3.97 18.19
N LEU A 339 0.56 2.91 19.04
CA LEU A 339 0.88 2.98 20.47
C LEU A 339 2.41 2.95 20.67
N PRO A 340 2.99 3.91 21.45
CA PRO A 340 4.38 3.79 21.89
C PRO A 340 4.58 2.53 22.79
N PRO A 341 5.71 1.81 22.68
CA PRO A 341 6.88 2.00 21.84
C PRO A 341 6.88 1.13 20.57
N LEU A 342 5.74 0.85 19.96
CA LEU A 342 5.63 -0.05 18.81
C LEU A 342 6.00 0.64 17.47
N LEU A 343 6.32 -0.16 16.46
CA LEU A 343 6.78 0.27 15.14
C LEU A 343 5.85 1.32 14.48
N GLY A 344 4.54 1.17 14.61
CA GLY A 344 3.55 2.09 14.04
C GLY A 344 3.61 3.51 14.63
N PHE A 345 4.00 3.67 15.89
CA PHE A 345 4.25 4.97 16.48
C PHE A 345 5.44 5.67 15.78
N PHE A 346 6.59 4.98 15.67
CA PHE A 346 7.76 5.49 15.00
C PHE A 346 7.50 5.80 13.52
N ALA A 347 6.58 5.10 12.87
CA ALA A 347 6.17 5.39 11.52
C ALA A 347 5.27 6.62 11.41
N LYS A 348 4.36 6.86 12.37
CA LYS A 348 3.46 8.02 12.36
C LYS A 348 4.16 9.33 12.69
N VAL A 349 5.07 9.33 13.65
CA VAL A 349 5.75 10.57 14.12
C VAL A 349 6.39 11.34 12.98
N PRO A 350 7.17 10.75 12.06
CA PRO A 350 7.77 11.50 10.94
C PRO A 350 6.75 12.12 9.99
N LEU A 351 5.57 11.53 9.82
CA LEU A 351 4.48 12.15 9.04
C LEU A 351 3.96 13.43 9.70
N PHE A 352 3.82 13.43 11.04
CA PHE A 352 3.44 14.62 11.79
C PHE A 352 4.52 15.70 11.70
N THR A 353 5.77 15.34 11.99
CA THR A 353 6.86 16.32 12.06
C THR A 353 7.22 16.89 10.71
N SER A 354 7.15 16.13 9.63
CA SER A 354 7.36 16.63 8.27
C SER A 354 6.24 17.59 7.84
N ALA A 355 4.98 17.28 8.14
CA ALA A 355 3.86 18.13 7.81
C ALA A 355 3.86 19.44 8.64
N ILE A 356 4.26 19.39 9.92
CA ILE A 356 4.49 20.60 10.73
C ILE A 356 5.62 21.44 10.11
N GLY A 357 6.73 20.81 9.73
CA GLY A 357 7.86 21.49 9.09
C GLY A 357 7.50 22.15 7.76
N ALA A 358 6.57 21.57 7.02
CA ALA A 358 6.04 22.14 5.77
C ALA A 358 4.93 23.19 5.98
N GLY A 359 4.54 23.48 7.23
CA GLY A 359 3.49 24.47 7.53
C GLY A 359 2.05 23.95 7.32
N GLU A 360 1.86 22.65 7.08
CA GLU A 360 0.55 22.02 6.81
C GLU A 360 -0.23 21.72 8.12
N ILE A 361 -0.36 22.72 9.01
CA ILE A 361 -0.94 22.56 10.36
C ILE A 361 -2.38 22.05 10.32
N ALA A 362 -3.19 22.52 9.38
CA ALA A 362 -4.57 22.04 9.27
C ALA A 362 -4.64 20.55 8.92
N LEU A 363 -3.74 20.07 8.04
CA LEU A 363 -3.66 18.66 7.69
C LEU A 363 -3.14 17.80 8.85
N VAL A 364 -2.22 18.33 9.66
CA VAL A 364 -1.73 17.74 10.91
C VAL A 364 -2.87 17.54 11.91
N LEU A 365 -3.76 18.52 12.06
CA LEU A 365 -4.93 18.42 12.94
C LEU A 365 -5.89 17.33 12.44
N VAL A 366 -6.16 17.29 11.13
CA VAL A 366 -6.98 16.22 10.52
C VAL A 366 -6.34 14.85 10.76
N LEU A 367 -5.02 14.72 10.59
CA LEU A 367 -4.26 13.48 10.85
C LEU A 367 -4.39 13.04 12.33
N GLY A 368 -4.26 13.98 13.27
CA GLY A 368 -4.37 13.74 14.71
C GLY A 368 -5.75 13.24 15.11
N ILE A 369 -6.81 13.93 14.67
CA ILE A 369 -8.20 13.54 14.93
C ILE A 369 -8.48 12.15 14.35
N ASN A 370 -8.09 11.89 13.11
CA ASN A 370 -8.26 10.60 12.46
C ASN A 370 -7.47 9.47 13.14
N SER A 371 -6.28 9.76 13.65
CA SER A 371 -5.52 8.79 14.44
C SER A 371 -6.23 8.45 15.77
N ALA A 372 -6.90 9.42 16.39
CA ALA A 372 -7.72 9.17 17.58
C ALA A 372 -8.98 8.34 17.27
N ILE A 373 -9.64 8.60 16.14
CA ILE A 373 -10.79 7.77 15.69
C ILE A 373 -10.33 6.32 15.45
N ALA A 374 -9.16 6.12 14.85
CA ALA A 374 -8.60 4.79 14.60
C ALA A 374 -8.43 3.97 15.88
N ALA A 375 -8.18 4.60 17.02
CA ALA A 375 -8.02 3.93 18.29
C ALA A 375 -9.22 3.04 18.65
N PHE A 376 -10.44 3.48 18.38
CA PHE A 376 -11.65 2.76 18.77
C PHE A 376 -11.75 1.39 18.11
N TYR A 377 -11.54 1.29 16.80
CA TYR A 377 -11.70 0.02 16.12
C TYR A 377 -10.49 -0.92 16.31
N TYR A 378 -9.28 -0.39 16.49
CA TYR A 378 -8.15 -1.25 16.85
C TYR A 378 -8.25 -1.78 18.29
N LEU A 379 -8.67 -0.93 19.25
CA LEU A 379 -8.93 -1.39 20.61
C LEU A 379 -10.08 -2.40 20.67
N LYS A 380 -11.06 -2.33 19.74
CA LYS A 380 -12.09 -3.36 19.62
C LYS A 380 -11.50 -4.73 19.26
N LEU A 381 -10.51 -4.80 18.33
CA LEU A 381 -9.79 -6.04 18.01
C LEU A 381 -8.96 -6.54 19.20
N VAL A 382 -8.27 -5.64 19.87
CA VAL A 382 -7.47 -5.96 21.07
C VAL A 382 -8.38 -6.47 22.20
N SER A 383 -9.48 -5.78 22.46
CA SER A 383 -10.44 -6.17 23.52
C SER A 383 -11.06 -7.53 23.22
N ALA A 384 -11.47 -7.79 21.98
CA ALA A 384 -11.99 -9.09 21.57
C ALA A 384 -10.96 -10.21 21.82
N SER A 385 -9.71 -10.00 21.42
CA SER A 385 -8.66 -11.02 21.50
C SER A 385 -8.15 -11.26 22.93
N LEU A 386 -8.02 -10.19 23.72
CA LEU A 386 -7.33 -10.22 25.02
C LEU A 386 -8.29 -10.28 26.22
N LEU A 387 -9.36 -9.47 26.19
CA LEU A 387 -10.21 -9.24 27.37
C LEU A 387 -11.51 -10.03 27.34
N ALA A 388 -12.08 -10.28 26.16
CA ALA A 388 -13.34 -10.98 26.04
C ALA A 388 -13.20 -12.45 26.42
N GLU A 389 -14.25 -13.02 27.02
CA GLU A 389 -14.34 -14.47 27.23
C GLU A 389 -14.70 -15.18 25.91
N PRO A 390 -14.20 -16.40 25.70
CA PRO A 390 -14.67 -17.26 24.62
C PRO A 390 -16.20 -17.43 24.72
N ASP A 391 -16.87 -17.48 23.58
CA ASP A 391 -18.30 -17.76 23.54
C ASP A 391 -18.51 -19.27 23.74
N GLU A 392 -19.11 -19.65 24.88
CA GLU A 392 -19.36 -21.06 25.24
C GLU A 392 -20.39 -21.74 24.30
N HIS A 393 -21.21 -20.95 23.58
CA HIS A 393 -22.26 -21.44 22.69
C HIS A 393 -21.86 -21.41 21.23
N ALA A 394 -20.74 -20.74 20.87
CA ALA A 394 -20.24 -20.70 19.52
C ALA A 394 -19.23 -21.84 19.27
N GLU A 395 -19.35 -22.50 18.11
CA GLU A 395 -18.30 -23.42 17.68
C GLU A 395 -16.95 -22.68 17.57
N PRO A 396 -15.91 -23.11 18.30
CA PRO A 396 -14.63 -22.44 18.27
C PRO A 396 -13.97 -22.54 16.88
N ALA A 397 -13.48 -21.42 16.38
CA ALA A 397 -12.70 -21.40 15.15
C ALA A 397 -11.53 -22.40 15.24
N GLN A 398 -11.34 -23.22 14.22
CA GLN A 398 -10.28 -24.22 14.13
C GLN A 398 -9.02 -23.62 13.50
N LEU A 399 -7.86 -24.23 13.81
CA LEU A 399 -6.62 -23.85 13.13
C LEU A 399 -6.54 -24.47 11.74
N THR A 400 -6.17 -23.67 10.76
CA THR A 400 -5.81 -24.21 9.45
C THR A 400 -4.63 -25.19 9.55
N PRO A 401 -4.52 -26.18 8.67
CA PRO A 401 -3.38 -27.11 8.65
C PRO A 401 -2.06 -26.42 8.26
N PHE A 402 -2.11 -25.20 7.71
CA PHE A 402 -0.96 -24.49 7.17
C PHE A 402 -0.15 -23.76 8.25
N VAL A 403 0.84 -24.47 8.78
CA VAL A 403 1.74 -23.95 9.85
C VAL A 403 2.51 -22.70 9.40
N THR A 404 2.83 -22.57 8.11
CA THR A 404 3.55 -21.45 7.52
C THR A 404 2.82 -20.13 7.68
N ARG A 405 1.47 -20.10 7.64
CA ARG A 405 0.65 -18.91 7.90
C ARG A 405 0.85 -18.39 9.32
N ARG A 406 0.87 -19.29 10.28
CA ARG A 406 1.11 -18.95 11.70
C ARG A 406 2.50 -18.36 11.90
N TRP A 407 3.51 -18.97 11.28
CA TRP A 407 4.89 -18.46 11.37
C TRP A 407 5.07 -17.13 10.64
N ALA A 408 4.38 -16.90 9.53
CA ALA A 408 4.36 -15.59 8.88
C ALA A 408 3.78 -14.51 9.82
N GLY A 409 2.70 -14.82 10.55
CA GLY A 409 2.14 -13.93 11.57
C GLY A 409 3.11 -13.67 12.74
N VAL A 410 3.76 -14.72 13.27
CA VAL A 410 4.76 -14.60 14.34
C VAL A 410 5.96 -13.78 13.88
N ALA A 411 6.47 -14.04 12.68
CA ALA A 411 7.59 -13.28 12.12
C ALA A 411 7.22 -11.80 11.92
N SER A 412 5.96 -11.53 11.51
CA SER A 412 5.43 -10.17 11.43
C SER A 412 5.39 -9.48 12.80
N ALA A 413 4.80 -10.10 13.82
CA ALA A 413 4.76 -9.53 15.17
C ALA A 413 6.16 -9.35 15.78
N ALA A 414 7.07 -10.32 15.55
CA ALA A 414 8.47 -10.18 15.93
C ALA A 414 9.12 -9.01 15.19
N GLY A 415 8.84 -8.85 13.89
CA GLY A 415 9.28 -7.71 13.09
C GLY A 415 8.79 -6.38 13.65
N VAL A 416 7.53 -6.29 14.09
CA VAL A 416 7.01 -5.09 14.77
C VAL A 416 7.86 -4.71 15.98
N LEU A 417 8.22 -5.68 16.82
CA LEU A 417 8.99 -5.45 18.05
C LEU A 417 10.47 -5.15 17.73
N ILE A 418 11.09 -5.93 16.85
CA ILE A 418 12.51 -5.77 16.47
C ILE A 418 12.73 -4.42 15.80
N PHE A 419 11.89 -4.06 14.80
CA PHE A 419 12.04 -2.79 14.09
C PHE A 419 11.57 -1.58 14.92
N ALA A 420 10.81 -1.78 15.99
CA ALA A 420 10.55 -0.72 16.96
C ALA A 420 11.82 -0.38 17.77
N VAL A 421 12.59 -1.39 18.20
CA VAL A 421 13.85 -1.18 18.93
C VAL A 421 14.97 -0.74 17.98
N ALA A 422 15.03 -1.32 16.78
CA ALA A 422 16.05 -1.03 15.75
C ALA A 422 15.52 -0.10 14.66
N ALA A 423 14.64 0.86 15.00
CA ALA A 423 14.00 1.76 14.06
C ALA A 423 15.01 2.62 13.24
N THR A 424 16.18 2.86 13.78
CA THR A 424 17.24 3.65 13.15
C THR A 424 17.71 3.09 11.79
N ALA A 425 17.78 1.77 11.62
CA ALA A 425 18.23 1.16 10.37
C ALA A 425 17.20 1.36 9.22
N PRO A 426 15.90 0.98 9.35
CA PRO A 426 14.91 1.26 8.31
C PRO A 426 14.70 2.77 8.07
N MET A 427 14.85 3.61 9.10
CA MET A 427 14.81 5.07 8.97
C MET A 427 15.97 5.58 8.10
N ALA A 428 17.20 5.15 8.36
CA ALA A 428 18.36 5.51 7.55
C ALA A 428 18.22 5.09 6.08
N TRP A 429 17.71 3.88 5.83
CA TRP A 429 17.42 3.41 4.46
C TRP A 429 16.35 4.25 3.75
N SER A 430 15.31 4.66 4.48
CA SER A 430 14.25 5.50 3.93
C SER A 430 14.75 6.91 3.65
N THR A 431 15.60 7.47 4.51
CA THR A 431 16.24 8.77 4.31
C THR A 431 17.15 8.75 3.07
N HIS A 432 18.00 7.74 2.95
CA HIS A 432 18.87 7.58 1.80
C HIS A 432 18.08 7.44 0.49
N ALA A 433 16.97 6.70 0.49
CA ALA A 433 16.10 6.58 -0.67
C ALA A 433 15.38 7.90 -1.01
N GLY A 434 15.03 8.70 0.01
CA GLY A 434 14.42 10.02 -0.18
C GLY A 434 15.41 11.10 -0.63
N GLN A 435 16.72 10.95 -0.31
CA GLN A 435 17.79 11.86 -0.75
C GLN A 435 18.28 11.53 -2.17
N TYR A 436 18.22 10.28 -2.58
CA TYR A 436 18.68 9.84 -3.90
C TYR A 436 18.03 10.62 -5.04
N ASN A 437 16.78 11.04 -4.87
CA ASN A 437 16.07 11.87 -5.85
C ASN A 437 16.55 13.33 -5.87
N SER A 438 17.19 13.84 -4.81
CA SER A 438 17.75 15.21 -4.75
C SER A 438 19.19 15.27 -5.29
N GLU A 439 19.98 14.22 -5.13
CA GLU A 439 21.37 14.18 -5.60
C GLU A 439 21.48 13.91 -7.12
N THR A 440 20.56 13.13 -7.69
CA THR A 440 20.49 12.98 -9.16
C THR A 440 20.12 14.30 -9.86
N ASP A 441 19.45 15.21 -9.14
CA ASP A 441 19.12 16.54 -9.68
C ASP A 441 20.33 17.48 -9.71
N ALA A 442 21.24 17.40 -8.73
CA ALA A 442 22.42 18.23 -8.66
C ALA A 442 23.51 17.84 -9.70
N THR A 443 23.69 16.54 -9.93
CA THR A 443 24.74 16.05 -10.86
C THR A 443 24.40 16.24 -12.33
N HIS A 444 23.12 16.39 -12.69
CA HIS A 444 22.71 16.71 -14.07
C HIS A 444 22.63 18.21 -14.36
N ALA A 445 22.51 19.06 -13.33
CA ALA A 445 22.56 20.52 -13.49
C ALA A 445 23.97 21.04 -13.76
N ASP A 446 25.01 20.32 -13.33
CA ASP A 446 26.42 20.72 -13.48
C ASP A 446 27.14 20.06 -14.68
N SER A 447 26.45 19.32 -15.53
CA SER A 447 27.05 18.78 -16.75
C SER A 447 27.11 19.88 -17.82
N PRO A 448 28.28 20.45 -18.17
CA PRO A 448 28.35 21.45 -19.20
C PRO A 448 27.89 20.83 -20.52
N ALA A 449 26.97 21.51 -21.19
CA ALA A 449 26.49 21.18 -22.53
C ALA A 449 27.69 20.85 -23.42
N SER A 450 27.87 19.58 -23.73
CA SER A 450 28.90 19.10 -24.66
C SER A 450 28.71 19.80 -25.98
N GLY A 451 29.72 20.62 -26.30
CA GLY A 451 29.73 21.52 -27.43
C GLY A 451 29.37 20.85 -28.78
N HIS A 452 28.50 21.49 -29.47
CA HIS A 452 28.34 21.29 -30.91
C HIS A 452 29.69 21.46 -31.58
N THR A 453 30.29 20.38 -32.00
CA THR A 453 31.43 20.39 -32.93
C THR A 453 30.88 20.83 -34.27
N GLN A 454 31.10 22.09 -34.62
CA GLN A 454 30.92 22.59 -36.00
C GLN A 454 31.89 21.81 -36.89
N ILE A 455 31.36 21.00 -37.78
CA ILE A 455 32.12 20.48 -38.89
C ILE A 455 32.23 21.62 -39.90
N SER A 456 33.40 22.24 -39.90
CA SER A 456 33.84 23.19 -40.92
C SER A 456 34.02 22.42 -42.22
N ALA A 457 33.20 22.72 -43.22
CA ALA A 457 33.49 22.39 -44.63
C ALA A 457 34.66 23.23 -45.07
N ARG A 458 35.73 22.59 -45.45
CA ARG A 458 36.77 23.12 -46.34
C ARG A 458 37.28 21.99 -47.22
N ASP A 459 37.19 22.29 -48.51
CA ASP A 459 37.79 21.72 -49.71
C ASP A 459 37.26 20.39 -50.23
#